data_5aeb349ca54038fe866449a50e669d5f
#
_entry.id   5aeb349ca54038fe866449a50e669d5f
#
_cell.length_a   1.000
_cell.length_b   1.000
_cell.length_c   1.000
_cell.angle_alpha   90.00
_cell.angle_beta   90.00
_cell.angle_gamma   90.00
#
_symmetry.space_group_name_H-M   'P 1'
#
loop_
_entity.id
_entity.type
_entity.pdbx_description
1 polymer ?
#
loop_
_entity_poly.entity_id
_entity_poly.type
_entity_poly.pdbx_seq_one_letter_code
_entity_poly.pdbx_strand_id
1 'polypeptide(L)'
;MEAVRKLCDQIEQSTIYKEYMASEDDSYDVDREVWRKIYRTLIQENPDLDAVLEERSLYWNDDKEVVDTFVIKTIKRFDPENKADQELLPEYRDEEDREFAVKLFRATILNADVYQRYMSEASRNWDFSRLAYMDVVIMQIAIAEMLTFPNIPVSVTINEYVDLAKLYSTPRS
;
A
#
# COMPACT_ATOMS: atom_id res chain seq x y z
N MET A 1 18.60 -2.01 16.12
CA MET A 1 19.03 -3.41 16.45
C MET A 1 18.25 -4.02 17.60
N GLU A 2 17.82 -3.25 18.59
CA GLU A 2 17.04 -3.76 19.74
C GLU A 2 15.65 -4.28 19.34
N ALA A 3 14.89 -3.55 18.53
CA ALA A 3 13.56 -3.98 18.06
C ALA A 3 13.62 -5.33 17.29
N VAL A 4 14.63 -5.52 16.45
CA VAL A 4 14.81 -6.79 15.72
C VAL A 4 15.11 -7.95 16.68
N ARG A 5 15.91 -7.73 17.74
CA ARG A 5 16.19 -8.75 18.73
C ARG A 5 14.93 -9.14 19.50
N LYS A 6 14.16 -8.16 19.97
CA LYS A 6 12.86 -8.41 20.63
C LYS A 6 11.91 -9.18 19.71
N LEU A 7 11.86 -8.83 18.44
CA LEU A 7 11.04 -9.53 17.46
C LEU A 7 11.47 -10.99 17.29
N CYS A 8 12.78 -11.27 17.22
CA CYS A 8 13.29 -12.65 17.18
C CYS A 8 12.86 -13.43 18.43
N ASP A 9 13.02 -12.84 19.61
CA ASP A 9 12.59 -13.47 20.88
C ASP A 9 11.07 -13.74 20.89
N GLN A 10 10.26 -12.82 20.36
CA GLN A 10 8.80 -13.00 20.22
C GLN A 10 8.46 -14.14 19.27
N ILE A 11 9.17 -14.25 18.15
CA ILE A 11 8.99 -15.35 17.18
C ILE A 11 9.31 -16.68 17.83
N GLU A 12 10.46 -16.82 18.48
CA GLU A 12 10.87 -18.07 19.15
C GLU A 12 9.90 -18.50 20.26
N GLN A 13 9.30 -17.54 20.96
CA GLN A 13 8.33 -17.81 22.04
C GLN A 13 6.92 -18.05 21.54
N SER A 14 6.62 -17.72 20.29
CA SER A 14 5.28 -17.86 19.72
C SER A 14 4.82 -19.32 19.63
N THR A 15 3.51 -19.51 19.69
CA THR A 15 2.90 -20.83 19.44
C THR A 15 3.13 -21.29 17.99
N ILE A 16 3.11 -20.36 17.05
CA ILE A 16 3.34 -20.62 15.63
C ILE A 16 4.70 -21.29 15.42
N TYR A 17 5.76 -20.73 16.00
CA TYR A 17 7.11 -21.27 15.87
C TYR A 17 7.28 -22.59 16.62
N LYS A 18 6.74 -22.72 17.83
CA LYS A 18 6.81 -23.95 18.63
C LYS A 18 6.07 -25.11 17.97
N GLU A 19 4.89 -24.88 17.41
CA GLU A 19 4.13 -25.89 16.67
C GLU A 19 4.87 -26.32 15.40
N TYR A 20 5.45 -25.37 14.69
CA TYR A 20 6.27 -25.67 13.54
C TYR A 20 7.49 -26.54 13.88
N MET A 21 8.24 -26.17 14.91
CA MET A 21 9.41 -26.94 15.35
C MET A 21 9.06 -28.35 15.91
N ALA A 22 7.82 -28.55 16.32
CA ALA A 22 7.31 -29.84 16.78
C ALA A 22 6.66 -30.67 15.64
N SER A 23 6.49 -30.08 14.45
CA SER A 23 5.90 -30.76 13.32
C SER A 23 6.87 -31.80 12.73
N GLU A 24 6.31 -32.94 12.28
CA GLU A 24 7.06 -33.95 11.50
C GLU A 24 7.02 -33.65 10.00
N ASP A 25 6.19 -32.68 9.57
CA ASP A 25 6.07 -32.27 8.18
C ASP A 25 7.11 -31.17 7.88
N ASP A 26 8.12 -31.52 7.08
CA ASP A 26 9.23 -30.66 6.63
C ASP A 26 9.05 -30.17 5.18
N SER A 27 7.80 -30.17 4.69
CA SER A 27 7.50 -29.74 3.33
C SER A 27 7.70 -28.23 3.15
N TYR A 28 8.13 -27.84 1.95
CA TYR A 28 8.28 -26.44 1.58
C TYR A 28 6.98 -25.62 1.75
N ASP A 29 5.82 -26.23 1.58
CA ASP A 29 4.53 -25.60 1.78
C ASP A 29 4.29 -25.24 3.25
N VAL A 30 4.72 -26.09 4.17
CA VAL A 30 4.67 -25.81 5.62
C VAL A 30 5.63 -24.67 5.97
N ASP A 31 6.86 -24.69 5.46
CA ASP A 31 7.84 -23.59 5.65
C ASP A 31 7.29 -22.26 5.16
N ARG A 32 6.75 -22.23 3.94
CA ARG A 32 6.16 -21.03 3.36
C ARG A 32 4.97 -20.50 4.18
N GLU A 33 4.10 -21.39 4.63
CA GLU A 33 2.93 -21.00 5.42
C GLU A 33 3.30 -20.50 6.82
N VAL A 34 4.31 -21.08 7.46
CA VAL A 34 4.85 -20.59 8.74
C VAL A 34 5.40 -19.17 8.61
N TRP A 35 6.22 -18.91 7.59
CA TRP A 35 6.73 -17.56 7.34
C TRP A 35 5.60 -16.55 7.08
N ARG A 36 4.59 -16.95 6.33
CA ARG A 36 3.42 -16.11 6.08
C ARG A 36 2.65 -15.80 7.37
N LYS A 37 2.46 -16.79 8.25
CA LYS A 37 1.80 -16.61 9.56
C LYS A 37 2.62 -15.73 10.49
N ILE A 38 3.93 -15.96 10.59
CA ILE A 38 4.85 -15.15 11.41
C ILE A 38 4.79 -13.70 10.94
N TYR A 39 4.93 -13.47 9.63
CA TYR A 39 4.87 -12.11 9.10
C TYR A 39 3.57 -11.42 9.49
N ARG A 40 2.45 -12.05 9.22
CA ARG A 40 1.13 -11.47 9.44
C ARG A 40 0.80 -11.19 10.91
N THR A 41 1.27 -12.06 11.82
CA THR A 41 0.87 -12.00 13.24
C THR A 41 1.89 -11.30 14.14
N LEU A 42 3.17 -11.29 13.76
CA LEU A 42 4.24 -10.83 14.65
C LEU A 42 5.05 -9.67 14.04
N ILE A 43 5.05 -9.52 12.71
CA ILE A 43 5.84 -8.50 12.02
C ILE A 43 4.97 -7.35 11.54
N GLN A 44 3.85 -7.65 10.88
CA GLN A 44 3.02 -6.66 10.19
C GLN A 44 2.50 -5.56 11.13
N GLU A 45 2.09 -5.90 12.33
CA GLU A 45 1.54 -4.95 13.32
C GLU A 45 2.43 -4.86 14.58
N ASN A 46 3.75 -4.86 14.37
CA ASN A 46 4.71 -4.80 15.47
C ASN A 46 5.05 -3.34 15.82
N PRO A 47 4.59 -2.81 16.98
CA PRO A 47 4.76 -1.40 17.30
C PRO A 47 6.23 -0.99 17.53
N ASP A 48 7.09 -1.90 18.00
CA ASP A 48 8.53 -1.62 18.15
C ASP A 48 9.21 -1.47 16.77
N LEU A 49 8.77 -2.28 15.79
CA LEU A 49 9.28 -2.21 14.43
C LEU A 49 8.73 -0.97 13.70
N ASP A 50 7.45 -0.68 13.86
CA ASP A 50 6.79 0.48 13.28
C ASP A 50 7.47 1.78 13.72
N ALA A 51 7.71 1.94 15.01
CA ALA A 51 8.43 3.10 15.55
C ALA A 51 9.83 3.27 14.92
N VAL A 52 10.57 2.18 14.73
CA VAL A 52 11.91 2.22 14.08
C VAL A 52 11.81 2.58 12.60
N LEU A 53 10.78 2.13 11.91
CA LEU A 53 10.56 2.44 10.50
C LEU A 53 10.19 3.93 10.33
N GLU A 54 9.27 4.43 11.15
CA GLU A 54 8.86 5.84 11.17
C GLU A 54 10.04 6.80 11.47
N GLU A 55 10.90 6.44 12.42
CA GLU A 55 12.12 7.22 12.70
C GLU A 55 13.06 7.30 11.49
N ARG A 56 13.03 6.30 10.61
CA ARG A 56 13.88 6.27 9.40
C ARG A 56 13.30 7.04 8.24
N SER A 57 12.00 7.00 8.05
CA SER A 57 11.34 7.67 6.93
C SER A 57 9.85 7.85 7.21
N LEU A 58 9.35 9.06 6.96
CA LEU A 58 7.93 9.40 7.07
C LEU A 58 7.03 8.61 6.08
N TYR A 59 7.60 8.10 4.99
CA TYR A 59 6.84 7.29 4.03
C TYR A 59 6.30 5.99 4.63
N TRP A 60 6.92 5.47 5.69
CA TRP A 60 6.42 4.27 6.37
C TRP A 60 5.07 4.45 7.06
N ASN A 61 4.65 5.69 7.34
CA ASN A 61 3.34 5.95 7.94
C ASN A 61 2.19 5.59 7.00
N ASP A 62 2.38 5.84 5.70
CA ASP A 62 1.34 5.68 4.70
C ASP A 62 1.55 4.41 3.84
N ASP A 63 2.80 4.10 3.50
CA ASP A 63 3.11 3.03 2.55
C ASP A 63 3.22 1.65 3.19
N LYS A 64 3.35 1.55 4.52
CA LYS A 64 3.61 0.28 5.21
C LYS A 64 2.55 -0.78 4.92
N GLU A 65 1.28 -0.44 4.93
CA GLU A 65 0.18 -1.39 4.67
C GLU A 65 0.26 -1.99 3.25
N VAL A 66 0.61 -1.15 2.27
CA VAL A 66 0.83 -1.58 0.89
C VAL A 66 2.01 -2.54 0.83
N VAL A 67 3.15 -2.16 1.43
CA VAL A 67 4.36 -3.00 1.48
C VAL A 67 4.10 -4.34 2.17
N ASP A 68 3.42 -4.35 3.32
CA ASP A 68 3.04 -5.57 4.04
C ASP A 68 2.19 -6.51 3.16
N THR A 69 1.24 -5.94 2.42
CA THR A 69 0.43 -6.71 1.46
C THR A 69 1.29 -7.35 0.37
N PHE A 70 2.26 -6.60 -0.17
CA PHE A 70 3.19 -7.11 -1.18
C PHE A 70 4.09 -8.21 -0.63
N VAL A 71 4.61 -8.06 0.59
CA VAL A 71 5.43 -9.09 1.25
C VAL A 71 4.65 -10.38 1.43
N ILE A 72 3.42 -10.31 1.95
CA ILE A 72 2.57 -11.50 2.14
C ILE A 72 2.26 -12.19 0.81
N LYS A 73 1.95 -11.41 -0.25
CA LYS A 73 1.71 -11.96 -1.59
C LYS A 73 2.97 -12.57 -2.19
N THR A 74 4.14 -11.98 -1.96
CA THR A 74 5.43 -12.51 -2.40
C THR A 74 5.73 -13.85 -1.73
N ILE A 75 5.58 -13.95 -0.40
CA ILE A 75 5.78 -15.21 0.33
C ILE A 75 4.87 -16.31 -0.22
N LYS A 76 3.60 -16.01 -0.52
CA LYS A 76 2.68 -16.97 -1.13
C LYS A 76 3.12 -17.51 -2.49
N ARG A 77 3.91 -16.75 -3.23
CA ARG A 77 4.42 -17.11 -4.56
C ARG A 77 5.72 -17.87 -4.53
N PHE A 78 6.36 -18.01 -3.38
CA PHE A 78 7.61 -18.77 -3.26
C PHE A 78 7.40 -20.19 -3.75
N ASP A 79 8.30 -20.63 -4.62
CA ASP A 79 8.28 -21.93 -5.29
C ASP A 79 9.61 -22.65 -5.03
N PRO A 80 9.61 -23.91 -4.58
CA PRO A 80 10.83 -24.68 -4.34
C PRO A 80 11.72 -24.84 -5.59
N GLU A 81 11.13 -24.83 -6.78
CA GLU A 81 11.88 -24.95 -8.04
C GLU A 81 12.76 -23.71 -8.30
N ASN A 82 12.36 -22.54 -7.81
CA ASN A 82 13.11 -21.29 -7.97
C ASN A 82 14.30 -21.17 -7.01
N LYS A 83 14.44 -22.03 -6.02
CA LYS A 83 15.56 -22.05 -5.03
C LYS A 83 15.82 -20.65 -4.44
N ALA A 84 17.03 -20.10 -4.70
CA ALA A 84 17.43 -18.77 -4.26
C ALA A 84 16.91 -17.62 -5.16
N ASP A 85 16.44 -17.94 -6.36
CA ASP A 85 16.00 -16.97 -7.37
C ASP A 85 14.48 -16.72 -7.30
N GLN A 86 13.98 -16.54 -6.08
CA GLN A 86 12.56 -16.23 -5.87
C GLN A 86 12.20 -14.87 -6.47
N GLU A 87 11.14 -14.83 -7.27
CA GLU A 87 10.65 -13.58 -7.86
C GLU A 87 9.87 -12.76 -6.84
N LEU A 88 10.23 -11.50 -6.70
CA LEU A 88 9.42 -10.53 -5.97
C LEU A 88 8.13 -10.23 -6.74
N LEU A 89 7.10 -9.78 -6.02
CA LEU A 89 5.90 -9.30 -6.67
C LEU A 89 6.28 -8.09 -7.55
N PRO A 90 5.89 -8.06 -8.82
CA PRO A 90 6.19 -6.94 -9.69
C PRO A 90 5.48 -5.67 -9.23
N GLU A 91 6.09 -4.51 -9.45
CA GLU A 91 5.54 -3.20 -9.12
C GLU A 91 4.20 -2.93 -9.85
N TYR A 92 4.14 -3.33 -11.10
CA TYR A 92 2.93 -3.25 -11.93
C TYR A 92 2.49 -4.65 -12.36
N ARG A 93 1.19 -4.85 -12.54
CA ARG A 93 0.64 -6.11 -13.04
C ARG A 93 1.15 -6.42 -14.45
N ASP A 94 1.19 -5.40 -15.30
CA ASP A 94 1.61 -5.45 -16.70
C ASP A 94 2.05 -4.06 -17.19
N GLU A 95 2.47 -3.96 -18.45
CA GLU A 95 2.91 -2.70 -19.05
C GLU A 95 1.75 -1.70 -19.20
N GLU A 96 0.52 -2.15 -19.38
CA GLU A 96 -0.66 -1.29 -19.46
C GLU A 96 -0.90 -0.55 -18.15
N ASP A 97 -0.77 -1.23 -17.01
CA ASP A 97 -0.84 -0.62 -15.67
C ASP A 97 0.25 0.44 -15.49
N ARG A 98 1.46 0.15 -15.97
CA ARG A 98 2.58 1.09 -15.92
C ARG A 98 2.33 2.33 -16.76
N GLU A 99 1.88 2.15 -18.00
CA GLU A 99 1.54 3.26 -18.89
C GLU A 99 0.40 4.11 -18.33
N PHE A 100 -0.63 3.47 -17.74
CA PHE A 100 -1.71 4.15 -17.06
C PHE A 100 -1.18 5.05 -15.93
N ALA A 101 -0.36 4.50 -15.03
CA ALA A 101 0.19 5.23 -13.89
C ALA A 101 1.04 6.43 -14.34
N VAL A 102 1.94 6.23 -15.30
CA VAL A 102 2.80 7.30 -15.84
C VAL A 102 1.98 8.40 -16.50
N LYS A 103 0.97 8.02 -17.29
CA LYS A 103 0.13 8.97 -18.02
C LYS A 103 -0.75 9.78 -17.05
N LEU A 104 -1.33 9.11 -16.04
CA LEU A 104 -2.12 9.76 -14.99
C LEU A 104 -1.27 10.75 -14.20
N PHE A 105 -0.12 10.31 -13.71
CA PHE A 105 0.81 11.15 -12.95
C PHE A 105 1.21 12.41 -13.71
N ARG A 106 1.60 12.26 -14.99
CA ARG A 106 1.94 13.40 -15.85
C ARG A 106 0.78 14.33 -16.06
N ALA A 107 -0.42 13.81 -16.37
CA ALA A 107 -1.62 14.62 -16.58
C ALA A 107 -1.96 15.43 -15.32
N THR A 108 -1.85 14.82 -14.14
CA THR A 108 -2.11 15.47 -12.85
C THR A 108 -1.19 16.67 -12.62
N ILE A 109 0.13 16.48 -12.82
CA ILE A 109 1.10 17.54 -12.55
C ILE A 109 1.05 18.65 -13.61
N LEU A 110 1.00 18.29 -14.89
CA LEU A 110 1.08 19.26 -15.98
C LEU A 110 -0.16 20.14 -16.10
N ASN A 111 -1.31 19.70 -15.58
CA ASN A 111 -2.56 20.45 -15.65
C ASN A 111 -3.09 20.87 -14.27
N ALA A 112 -2.25 20.87 -13.26
CA ALA A 112 -2.63 21.17 -11.88
C ALA A 112 -3.46 22.46 -11.76
N ASP A 113 -3.01 23.57 -12.37
CA ASP A 113 -3.68 24.87 -12.33
C ASP A 113 -5.08 24.82 -12.97
N VAL A 114 -5.24 24.03 -14.03
CA VAL A 114 -6.52 23.85 -14.72
C VAL A 114 -7.50 23.10 -13.81
N TYR A 115 -7.05 22.04 -13.17
CA TYR A 115 -7.88 21.23 -12.28
C TYR A 115 -8.27 22.00 -11.02
N GLN A 116 -7.35 22.77 -10.43
CA GLN A 116 -7.64 23.64 -9.31
C GLN A 116 -8.70 24.70 -9.68
N ARG A 117 -8.64 25.26 -10.88
CA ARG A 117 -9.65 26.17 -11.37
C ARG A 117 -11.01 25.48 -11.47
N TYR A 118 -11.11 24.27 -12.04
CA TYR A 118 -12.37 23.52 -12.10
C TYR A 118 -12.94 23.25 -10.72
N MET A 119 -12.12 22.85 -9.75
CA MET A 119 -12.55 22.64 -8.37
C MET A 119 -13.08 23.94 -7.75
N SER A 120 -12.37 25.05 -7.93
CA SER A 120 -12.76 26.36 -7.42
C SER A 120 -14.07 26.85 -8.03
N GLU A 121 -14.26 26.68 -9.35
CA GLU A 121 -15.50 27.05 -10.03
C GLU A 121 -16.70 26.22 -9.60
N ALA A 122 -16.49 24.93 -9.35
CA ALA A 122 -17.52 24.02 -8.87
C ALA A 122 -17.90 24.30 -7.40
N SER A 123 -16.98 24.81 -6.58
CA SER A 123 -17.10 25.02 -5.14
C SER A 123 -17.76 26.36 -4.77
N ARG A 124 -18.68 26.88 -5.59
CA ARG A 124 -19.29 28.23 -5.41
C ARG A 124 -19.90 28.50 -4.02
N ASN A 125 -20.24 27.44 -3.29
CA ASN A 125 -20.84 27.51 -1.95
C ASN A 125 -19.91 27.01 -0.84
N TRP A 126 -18.67 26.67 -1.17
CA TRP A 126 -17.68 26.14 -0.25
C TRP A 126 -16.39 26.98 -0.35
N ASP A 127 -15.84 27.28 0.80
CA ASP A 127 -14.52 27.93 0.86
C ASP A 127 -13.44 26.88 0.56
N PHE A 128 -12.97 26.85 -0.69
CA PHE A 128 -11.94 25.95 -1.17
C PHE A 128 -10.64 26.01 -0.34
N SER A 129 -10.35 27.17 0.26
CA SER A 129 -9.19 27.35 1.14
C SER A 129 -9.24 26.55 2.44
N ARG A 130 -10.40 26.01 2.79
CA ARG A 130 -10.63 25.19 4.00
C ARG A 130 -10.50 23.70 3.78
N LEU A 131 -10.34 23.25 2.54
CA LEU A 131 -10.13 21.83 2.22
C LEU A 131 -8.76 21.36 2.72
N ALA A 132 -8.70 20.14 3.23
CA ALA A 132 -7.44 19.52 3.57
C ALA A 132 -6.56 19.36 2.30
N TYR A 133 -5.26 19.53 2.44
CA TYR A 133 -4.34 19.45 1.31
C TYR A 133 -4.46 18.10 0.55
N MET A 134 -4.60 17.00 1.28
CA MET A 134 -4.76 15.68 0.68
C MET A 134 -6.06 15.55 -0.11
N ASP A 135 -7.17 16.15 0.35
CA ASP A 135 -8.43 16.16 -0.41
C ASP A 135 -8.26 16.86 -1.75
N VAL A 136 -7.52 17.98 -1.77
CA VAL A 136 -7.23 18.72 -3.00
C VAL A 136 -6.41 17.86 -3.96
N VAL A 137 -5.39 17.16 -3.45
CA VAL A 137 -4.54 16.26 -4.27
C VAL A 137 -5.36 15.11 -4.82
N ILE A 138 -6.17 14.44 -4.00
CA ILE A 138 -7.02 13.31 -4.41
C ILE A 138 -8.03 13.76 -5.47
N MET A 139 -8.73 14.87 -5.27
CA MET A 139 -9.64 15.43 -6.27
C MET A 139 -8.94 15.81 -7.57
N GLN A 140 -7.72 16.34 -7.49
CA GLN A 140 -6.92 16.69 -8.66
C GLN A 140 -6.57 15.46 -9.50
N ILE A 141 -6.18 14.35 -8.85
CA ILE A 141 -5.90 13.08 -9.53
C ILE A 141 -7.18 12.51 -10.13
N ALA A 142 -8.30 12.54 -9.42
CA ALA A 142 -9.60 12.07 -9.93
C ALA A 142 -10.03 12.83 -11.20
N ILE A 143 -9.90 14.15 -11.22
CA ILE A 143 -10.21 14.98 -12.41
C ILE A 143 -9.26 14.62 -13.56
N ALA A 144 -7.97 14.44 -13.24
CA ALA A 144 -6.99 14.04 -14.26
C ALA A 144 -7.35 12.69 -14.90
N GLU A 145 -7.78 11.72 -14.09
CA GLU A 145 -8.23 10.41 -14.58
C GLU A 145 -9.46 10.53 -15.49
N MET A 146 -10.51 11.20 -15.01
CA MET A 146 -11.75 11.39 -15.79
C MET A 146 -11.52 12.03 -17.15
N LEU A 147 -10.57 12.96 -17.24
CA LEU A 147 -10.28 13.69 -18.49
C LEU A 147 -9.28 12.95 -19.39
N THR A 148 -8.42 12.11 -18.82
CA THR A 148 -7.35 11.43 -19.56
C THR A 148 -7.77 10.05 -20.05
N PHE A 149 -8.70 9.40 -19.34
CA PHE A 149 -9.15 8.02 -19.61
C PHE A 149 -10.67 7.93 -19.77
N PRO A 150 -11.22 8.41 -20.90
CA PRO A 150 -12.67 8.47 -21.11
C PRO A 150 -13.37 7.10 -21.16
N ASN A 151 -12.61 6.02 -21.26
CA ASN A 151 -13.09 4.62 -21.19
C ASN A 151 -13.38 4.17 -19.75
N ILE A 152 -12.86 4.87 -18.75
CA ILE A 152 -13.18 4.58 -17.34
C ILE A 152 -14.47 5.31 -16.99
N PRO A 153 -15.53 4.60 -16.55
CA PRO A 153 -16.75 5.25 -16.14
C PRO A 153 -16.52 6.21 -14.97
N VAL A 154 -17.06 7.42 -15.05
CA VAL A 154 -16.90 8.45 -14.00
C VAL A 154 -17.32 7.94 -12.61
N SER A 155 -18.33 7.09 -12.54
CA SER A 155 -18.78 6.47 -11.27
C SER A 155 -17.73 5.56 -10.66
N VAL A 156 -16.92 4.89 -11.47
CA VAL A 156 -15.80 4.05 -10.99
C VAL A 156 -14.73 4.95 -10.41
N THR A 157 -14.27 5.95 -11.17
CA THR A 157 -13.29 6.92 -10.69
C THR A 157 -13.73 7.55 -9.36
N ILE A 158 -14.98 8.04 -9.27
CA ILE A 158 -15.48 8.66 -8.03
C ILE A 158 -15.40 7.68 -6.85
N ASN A 159 -15.84 6.44 -7.01
CA ASN A 159 -15.81 5.45 -5.93
C ASN A 159 -14.38 5.15 -5.44
N GLU A 160 -13.46 4.93 -6.36
CA GLU A 160 -12.05 4.64 -6.02
C GLU A 160 -11.40 5.81 -5.27
N TYR A 161 -11.61 7.05 -5.74
CA TYR A 161 -11.02 8.22 -5.07
C TYR A 161 -11.71 8.60 -3.76
N VAL A 162 -12.98 8.27 -3.57
CA VAL A 162 -13.64 8.35 -2.25
C VAL A 162 -13.03 7.35 -1.27
N ASP A 163 -12.73 6.15 -1.71
CA ASP A 163 -12.06 5.15 -0.86
C ASP A 163 -10.61 5.55 -0.54
N LEU A 164 -9.88 6.12 -1.49
CA LEU A 164 -8.57 6.73 -1.23
C LEU A 164 -8.67 7.88 -0.21
N ALA A 165 -9.69 8.75 -0.31
CA ALA A 165 -9.88 9.82 0.65
C ALA A 165 -10.12 9.32 2.08
N LYS A 166 -10.83 8.20 2.25
CA LYS A 166 -11.02 7.57 3.57
C LYS A 166 -9.70 7.06 4.18
N LEU A 167 -8.75 6.65 3.35
CA LEU A 167 -7.45 6.13 3.80
C LEU A 167 -6.43 7.25 4.07
N TYR A 168 -6.38 8.26 3.22
CA TYR A 168 -5.28 9.25 3.20
C TYR A 168 -5.69 10.65 3.64
N SER A 169 -6.97 10.92 3.84
CA SER A 169 -7.43 12.23 4.29
C SER A 169 -7.84 12.23 5.76
N THR A 170 -8.21 13.41 6.26
CA THR A 170 -8.56 13.56 7.67
C THR A 170 -9.95 12.97 7.98
N PRO A 171 -10.19 12.42 9.18
CA PRO A 171 -11.48 11.83 9.56
C PRO A 171 -12.68 12.77 9.50
N ARG A 172 -12.47 14.04 9.12
CA ARG A 172 -13.50 15.09 9.02
C ARG A 172 -13.69 15.63 7.60
N SER A 173 -13.04 14.97 6.64
CA SER A 173 -13.14 15.32 5.20
C SER A 173 -14.36 14.69 4.58
#